data_1f0eaa88df6a30e1ccc0bb9e4c62e334
#
_entry.id   1f0eaa88df6a30e1ccc0bb9e4c62e334
#
_cell.length_a   1.000
_cell.length_b   1.000
_cell.length_c   1.000
_cell.angle_alpha   90.00
_cell.angle_beta   90.00
_cell.angle_gamma   90.00
#
_symmetry.space_group_name_H-M   'P 1'
#
loop_
_entity.id
_entity.type
_entity.pdbx_description
1 polymer ?
#
loop_
_entity_poly.entity_id
_entity_poly.type
_entity_poly.pdbx_seq_one_letter_code
_entity_poly.pdbx_strand_id
1 'polypeptide(L)'
;HFFAFCVSSNTVPTVLWVLIFAVSAGLGSVAAVIGLTFHSFAYLTKVYAESIEEIDDGTIEALRASGAGFWQIVFQAIVPASLSRMVAWTFMRFEINFTNAIAVGAAAGAGGIGFNLYMAGSFYFNLHEMGILTYIVVIAVVMLEMFSTKIKERVK
;
A
#
# COMPACT_ATOMS: atom_id res chain seq x y z
N HIS A 1 -15.22 9.82 13.51
CA HIS A 1 -15.24 10.63 12.27
C HIS A 1 -13.97 10.46 11.43
N PHE A 2 -12.76 10.53 12.01
CA PHE A 2 -11.50 10.34 11.27
C PHE A 2 -11.39 8.94 10.65
N PHE A 3 -11.70 7.90 11.40
CA PHE A 3 -11.69 6.51 10.91
C PHE A 3 -12.70 6.31 9.77
N ALA A 4 -13.92 6.83 9.90
CA ALA A 4 -14.92 6.78 8.85
C ALA A 4 -14.45 7.49 7.57
N PHE A 5 -13.77 8.63 7.71
CA PHE A 5 -13.15 9.31 6.57
C PHE A 5 -12.07 8.46 5.89
N CYS A 6 -11.17 7.84 6.66
CA CYS A 6 -10.15 6.94 6.10
C CYS A 6 -10.77 5.73 5.37
N VAL A 7 -11.81 5.11 5.96
CA VAL A 7 -12.52 4.00 5.33
C VAL A 7 -13.18 4.42 4.02
N SER A 8 -13.87 5.57 4.01
CA SER A 8 -14.51 6.10 2.80
C SER A 8 -13.48 6.49 1.73
N SER A 9 -12.35 7.06 2.13
CA SER A 9 -11.26 7.42 1.21
C SER A 9 -10.63 6.22 0.53
N ASN A 10 -10.65 5.04 1.17
CA ASN A 10 -10.12 3.81 0.61
C ASN A 10 -10.98 3.23 -0.52
N THR A 11 -12.27 3.59 -0.61
CA THR A 11 -13.16 3.16 -1.69
C THR A 11 -12.88 3.87 -3.02
N VAL A 12 -12.22 5.02 -2.97
CA VAL A 12 -11.85 5.80 -4.16
C VAL A 12 -10.58 5.23 -4.79
N PRO A 13 -10.58 4.90 -6.09
CA PRO A 13 -9.39 4.40 -6.78
C PRO A 13 -8.18 5.34 -6.63
N THR A 14 -6.99 4.76 -6.45
CA THR A 14 -5.74 5.52 -6.24
C THR A 14 -5.48 6.56 -7.34
N VAL A 15 -5.80 6.21 -8.60
CA VAL A 15 -5.60 7.10 -9.76
C VAL A 15 -6.44 8.38 -9.63
N LEU A 16 -7.66 8.29 -9.10
CA LEU A 16 -8.52 9.46 -8.89
C LEU A 16 -7.94 10.41 -7.86
N TRP A 17 -7.36 9.89 -6.78
CA TRP A 17 -6.63 10.73 -5.80
C TRP A 17 -5.47 11.47 -6.45
N VAL A 18 -4.69 10.79 -7.27
CA VAL A 18 -3.58 11.43 -8.00
C VAL A 18 -4.08 12.52 -8.93
N LEU A 19 -5.18 12.29 -9.66
CA LEU A 19 -5.76 13.29 -10.55
C LEU A 19 -6.31 14.51 -9.80
N ILE A 20 -6.93 14.31 -8.64
CA ILE A 20 -7.39 15.42 -7.76
C ILE A 20 -6.20 16.28 -7.34
N PHE A 21 -5.10 15.66 -6.91
CA PHE A 21 -3.90 16.42 -6.53
C PHE A 21 -3.19 17.02 -7.74
N ALA A 22 -3.29 16.38 -8.92
CA ALA A 22 -2.75 16.94 -10.16
C ALA A 22 -3.43 18.24 -10.59
N VAL A 23 -4.72 18.41 -10.31
CA VAL A 23 -5.44 19.66 -10.55
C VAL A 23 -4.90 20.79 -9.68
N SER A 24 -4.47 20.48 -8.46
CA SER A 24 -3.99 21.47 -7.49
C SER A 24 -2.50 21.76 -7.61
N ALA A 25 -1.67 20.73 -7.82
CA ALA A 25 -0.21 20.80 -7.83
C ALA A 25 0.41 20.74 -9.24
N GLY A 26 -0.41 20.58 -10.27
CA GLY A 26 0.03 20.30 -11.63
C GLY A 26 0.31 18.80 -11.86
N LEU A 27 0.29 18.40 -13.14
CA LEU A 27 0.68 17.05 -13.55
C LEU A 27 2.16 16.81 -13.24
N GLY A 28 2.49 15.64 -12.70
CA GLY A 28 3.88 15.29 -12.43
C GLY A 28 4.08 14.38 -11.22
N SER A 29 5.34 14.17 -10.87
CA SER A 29 5.74 13.27 -9.78
C SER A 29 5.22 13.69 -8.41
N VAL A 30 5.06 14.99 -8.14
CA VAL A 30 4.57 15.49 -6.86
C VAL A 30 3.13 15.06 -6.62
N ALA A 31 2.24 15.27 -7.59
CA ALA A 31 0.84 14.84 -7.49
C ALA A 31 0.73 13.31 -7.34
N ALA A 32 1.56 12.55 -8.07
CA ALA A 32 1.64 11.11 -7.97
C ALA A 32 2.02 10.64 -6.55
N VAL A 33 3.08 11.21 -5.98
CA VAL A 33 3.54 10.85 -4.62
C VAL A 33 2.49 11.18 -3.57
N ILE A 34 1.90 12.38 -3.61
CA ILE A 34 0.88 12.80 -2.65
C ILE A 34 -0.35 11.88 -2.73
N GLY A 35 -0.86 11.62 -3.94
CA GLY A 35 -2.04 10.77 -4.13
C GLY A 35 -1.83 9.33 -3.68
N LEU A 36 -0.67 8.73 -4.02
CA LEU A 36 -0.29 7.39 -3.57
C LEU A 36 -0.14 7.33 -2.05
N THR A 37 0.50 8.32 -1.44
CA THR A 37 0.72 8.38 0.02
C THR A 37 -0.60 8.52 0.75
N PHE A 38 -1.46 9.42 0.32
CA PHE A 38 -2.77 9.67 0.94
C PHE A 38 -3.63 8.41 0.94
N HIS A 39 -3.74 7.75 -0.20
CA HIS A 39 -4.51 6.50 -0.32
C HIS A 39 -3.88 5.36 0.49
N SER A 40 -2.53 5.26 0.53
CA SER A 40 -1.83 4.25 1.31
C SER A 40 -2.02 4.45 2.81
N PHE A 41 -2.00 5.70 3.27
CA PHE A 41 -2.26 6.02 4.66
C PHE A 41 -3.68 5.61 5.07
N ALA A 42 -4.68 5.95 4.27
CA ALA A 42 -6.07 5.56 4.51
C ALA A 42 -6.24 4.03 4.57
N TYR A 43 -5.62 3.31 3.65
CA TYR A 43 -5.64 1.85 3.61
C TYR A 43 -4.98 1.23 4.84
N LEU A 44 -3.75 1.62 5.17
CA LEU A 44 -3.00 1.06 6.30
C LEU A 44 -3.69 1.35 7.63
N THR A 45 -4.26 2.54 7.81
CA THR A 45 -5.04 2.87 9.01
C THR A 45 -6.20 1.90 9.21
N LYS A 46 -6.92 1.59 8.12
CA LYS A 46 -8.04 0.64 8.16
C LYS A 46 -7.57 -0.76 8.55
N VAL A 47 -6.63 -1.34 7.80
CA VAL A 47 -6.21 -2.73 8.01
C VAL A 47 -5.46 -2.94 9.32
N TYR A 48 -4.80 -1.92 9.85
CA TYR A 48 -4.17 -1.99 11.17
C TYR A 48 -5.22 -1.99 12.28
N ALA A 49 -6.27 -1.16 12.16
CA ALA A 49 -7.38 -1.19 13.10
C ALA A 49 -8.08 -2.57 13.10
N GLU A 50 -8.39 -3.11 11.92
CA GLU A 50 -8.96 -4.45 11.77
C GLU A 50 -8.03 -5.53 12.35
N SER A 51 -6.71 -5.42 12.17
CA SER A 51 -5.74 -6.37 12.74
C SER A 51 -5.70 -6.37 14.26
N ILE A 52 -6.04 -5.25 14.89
CA ILE A 52 -6.16 -5.13 16.35
C ILE A 52 -7.52 -5.64 16.83
N GLU A 53 -8.59 -5.33 16.10
CA GLU A 53 -9.96 -5.78 16.44
C GLU A 53 -10.13 -7.31 16.36
N GLU A 54 -9.33 -7.99 15.52
CA GLU A 54 -9.36 -9.47 15.40
C GLU A 54 -8.60 -10.21 16.52
N ILE A 55 -8.04 -9.51 17.51
CA ILE A 55 -7.37 -10.15 18.65
C ILE A 55 -8.43 -10.78 19.57
N ASP A 56 -8.15 -12.01 19.98
CA ASP A 56 -9.05 -12.75 20.89
C ASP A 56 -9.21 -12.05 22.24
N ASP A 57 -10.45 -11.72 22.57
CA ASP A 57 -10.81 -11.05 23.82
C ASP A 57 -10.41 -11.89 25.04
N GLY A 58 -10.41 -13.22 24.95
CA GLY A 58 -10.00 -14.11 26.04
C GLY A 58 -8.56 -13.87 26.50
N THR A 59 -7.65 -13.55 25.59
CA THR A 59 -6.27 -13.20 25.92
C THR A 59 -6.20 -11.90 26.71
N ILE A 60 -6.99 -10.91 26.31
CA ILE A 60 -7.06 -9.61 26.99
C ILE A 60 -7.69 -9.74 28.37
N GLU A 61 -8.78 -10.52 28.51
CA GLU A 61 -9.47 -10.76 29.77
C GLU A 61 -8.59 -11.53 30.76
N ALA A 62 -7.85 -12.54 30.31
CA ALA A 62 -6.91 -13.28 31.15
C ALA A 62 -5.82 -12.38 31.76
N LEU A 63 -5.28 -11.47 30.97
CA LEU A 63 -4.31 -10.49 31.46
C LEU A 63 -4.93 -9.48 32.44
N ARG A 64 -6.16 -9.04 32.19
CA ARG A 64 -6.89 -8.18 33.13
C ARG A 64 -7.16 -8.88 34.46
N ALA A 65 -7.57 -10.15 34.40
CA ALA A 65 -7.80 -10.96 35.61
C ALA A 65 -6.54 -11.16 36.44
N SER A 66 -5.36 -11.19 35.82
CA SER A 66 -4.06 -11.23 36.50
C SER A 66 -3.59 -9.87 37.08
N GLY A 67 -4.39 -8.81 36.90
CA GLY A 67 -4.08 -7.46 37.40
C GLY A 67 -3.18 -6.64 36.48
N ALA A 68 -3.04 -7.03 35.21
CA ALA A 68 -2.22 -6.30 34.24
C ALA A 68 -2.79 -4.90 33.95
N GLY A 69 -1.94 -3.88 33.99
CA GLY A 69 -2.28 -2.52 33.60
C GLY A 69 -2.43 -2.37 32.09
N PHE A 70 -3.07 -1.27 31.64
CA PHE A 70 -3.32 -0.98 30.23
C PHE A 70 -2.07 -1.15 29.34
N TRP A 71 -0.96 -0.57 29.71
CA TRP A 71 0.29 -0.65 28.93
C TRP A 71 0.88 -2.07 28.87
N GLN A 72 0.70 -2.85 29.93
CA GLN A 72 1.14 -4.25 29.95
C GLN A 72 0.32 -5.07 28.94
N ILE A 73 -1.00 -4.87 28.89
CA ILE A 73 -1.88 -5.53 27.91
C ILE A 73 -1.47 -5.14 26.48
N VAL A 74 -1.22 -3.85 26.24
CA VAL A 74 -0.81 -3.36 24.92
C VAL A 74 0.48 -4.04 24.46
N PHE A 75 1.54 -4.01 25.27
CA PHE A 75 2.85 -4.52 24.85
C PHE A 75 2.99 -6.04 24.94
N GLN A 76 2.23 -6.71 25.79
CA GLN A 76 2.34 -8.16 25.97
C GLN A 76 1.32 -8.98 25.17
N ALA A 77 0.17 -8.40 24.84
CA ALA A 77 -0.87 -9.08 24.06
C ALA A 77 -1.10 -8.42 22.70
N ILE A 78 -1.49 -7.14 22.67
CA ILE A 78 -1.98 -6.48 21.47
C ILE A 78 -0.87 -6.38 20.41
N VAL A 79 0.27 -5.81 20.77
CA VAL A 79 1.37 -5.61 19.81
C VAL A 79 1.90 -6.94 19.26
N PRO A 80 2.27 -7.95 20.08
CA PRO A 80 2.78 -9.20 19.54
C PRO A 80 1.76 -9.95 18.67
N ALA A 81 0.48 -9.94 19.07
CA ALA A 81 -0.58 -10.65 18.35
C ALA A 81 -0.93 -10.00 16.99
N SER A 82 -0.88 -8.67 16.90
CA SER A 82 -1.21 -7.94 15.67
C SER A 82 -0.02 -7.71 14.73
N LEU A 83 1.22 -7.72 15.24
CA LEU A 83 2.42 -7.31 14.51
C LEU A 83 2.62 -8.12 13.22
N SER A 84 2.46 -9.43 13.26
CA SER A 84 2.62 -10.31 12.09
C SER A 84 1.66 -9.91 10.96
N ARG A 85 0.39 -9.66 11.30
CA ARG A 85 -0.63 -9.20 10.34
C ARG A 85 -0.34 -7.81 9.81
N MET A 86 0.03 -6.86 10.67
CA MET A 86 0.39 -5.50 10.26
C MET A 86 1.56 -5.49 9.28
N VAL A 87 2.60 -6.29 9.53
CA VAL A 87 3.73 -6.45 8.62
C VAL A 87 3.29 -7.04 7.29
N ALA A 88 2.47 -8.09 7.30
CA ALA A 88 1.94 -8.70 6.07
C ALA A 88 1.14 -7.70 5.22
N TRP A 89 0.26 -6.91 5.84
CA TRP A 89 -0.51 -5.86 5.17
C TRP A 89 0.37 -4.72 4.63
N THR A 90 1.43 -4.34 5.36
CA THR A 90 2.39 -3.33 4.89
C THR A 90 3.08 -3.78 3.61
N PHE A 91 3.58 -5.03 3.57
CA PHE A 91 4.22 -5.57 2.37
C PHE A 91 3.26 -5.73 1.21
N MET A 92 2.04 -6.19 1.46
CA MET A 92 1.00 -6.25 0.42
C MET A 92 0.70 -4.86 -0.15
N ARG A 93 0.60 -3.85 0.72
CA ARG A 93 0.40 -2.47 0.27
C ARG A 93 1.57 -1.94 -0.55
N PHE A 94 2.79 -2.29 -0.17
CA PHE A 94 3.98 -1.93 -0.93
C PHE A 94 3.97 -2.50 -2.35
N GLU A 95 3.62 -3.77 -2.52
CA GLU A 95 3.46 -4.43 -3.82
C GLU A 95 2.41 -3.72 -4.69
N ILE A 96 1.23 -3.45 -4.11
CA ILE A 96 0.14 -2.75 -4.80
C ILE A 96 0.57 -1.33 -5.20
N ASN A 97 1.28 -0.62 -4.32
CA ASN A 97 1.77 0.72 -4.62
C ASN A 97 2.81 0.74 -5.73
N PHE A 98 3.68 -0.27 -5.80
CA PHE A 98 4.64 -0.39 -6.89
C PHE A 98 3.92 -0.52 -8.24
N THR A 99 2.92 -1.39 -8.34
CA THR A 99 2.12 -1.56 -9.56
C THR A 99 1.32 -0.29 -9.89
N ASN A 100 0.71 0.34 -8.88
CA ASN A 100 -0.03 1.58 -9.06
C ASN A 100 0.88 2.75 -9.48
N ALA A 101 2.14 2.79 -9.00
CA ALA A 101 3.08 3.84 -9.39
C ALA A 101 3.40 3.81 -10.90
N ILE A 102 3.43 2.61 -11.51
CA ILE A 102 3.62 2.47 -12.96
C ILE A 102 2.41 3.01 -13.71
N ALA A 103 1.18 2.66 -13.28
CA ALA A 103 -0.05 3.14 -13.89
C ALA A 103 -0.22 4.66 -13.72
N VAL A 104 0.09 5.19 -12.55
CA VAL A 104 0.07 6.62 -12.25
C VAL A 104 1.15 7.38 -13.02
N GLY A 105 2.33 6.77 -13.21
CA GLY A 105 3.39 7.33 -14.05
C GLY A 105 2.91 7.64 -15.46
N ALA A 106 2.13 6.74 -16.04
CA ALA A 106 1.49 6.94 -17.34
C ALA A 106 0.38 8.02 -17.28
N ALA A 107 -0.55 7.91 -16.31
CA ALA A 107 -1.75 8.74 -16.25
C ALA A 107 -1.48 10.20 -15.84
N ALA A 108 -0.58 10.44 -14.89
CA ALA A 108 -0.27 11.76 -14.38
C ALA A 108 0.95 12.42 -15.04
N GLY A 109 1.56 11.78 -16.02
CA GLY A 109 2.79 12.30 -16.64
C GLY A 109 3.95 12.44 -15.63
N ALA A 110 3.97 11.58 -14.60
CA ALA A 110 4.95 11.65 -13.52
C ALA A 110 6.36 11.20 -13.94
N GLY A 111 6.52 10.75 -15.17
CA GLY A 111 7.78 10.21 -15.67
C GLY A 111 7.98 8.73 -15.29
N GLY A 112 9.21 8.25 -15.44
CA GLY A 112 9.59 6.88 -15.11
C GLY A 112 9.13 5.84 -16.14
N ILE A 113 9.25 4.55 -15.75
CA ILE A 113 8.97 3.41 -16.66
C ILE A 113 7.53 3.44 -17.17
N GLY A 114 6.55 3.76 -16.33
CA GLY A 114 5.14 3.82 -16.72
C GLY A 114 4.87 4.87 -17.80
N PHE A 115 5.47 6.04 -17.67
CA PHE A 115 5.36 7.09 -18.68
C PHE A 115 6.02 6.69 -20.01
N ASN A 116 7.23 6.12 -19.93
CA ASN A 116 7.93 5.64 -21.13
C ASN A 116 7.14 4.53 -21.84
N LEU A 117 6.54 3.62 -21.08
CA LEU A 117 5.69 2.56 -21.63
C LEU A 117 4.47 3.14 -22.36
N TYR A 118 3.83 4.16 -21.77
CA TYR A 118 2.71 4.87 -22.37
C TYR A 118 3.14 5.59 -23.67
N MET A 119 4.27 6.28 -23.66
CA MET A 119 4.81 6.97 -24.84
C MET A 119 5.17 6.00 -25.96
N ALA A 120 5.85 4.89 -25.62
CA ALA A 120 6.21 3.86 -26.61
C ALA A 120 4.98 3.23 -27.29
N GLY A 121 3.91 2.98 -26.50
CA GLY A 121 2.68 2.37 -27.04
C GLY A 121 1.75 3.34 -27.74
N SER A 122 1.55 4.54 -27.21
CA SER A 122 0.51 5.48 -27.67
C SER A 122 1.00 6.52 -28.66
N PHE A 123 2.26 6.93 -28.58
CA PHE A 123 2.83 7.97 -29.43
C PHE A 123 3.80 7.45 -30.49
N TYR A 124 4.72 6.59 -30.08
CA TYR A 124 5.76 6.10 -30.99
C TYR A 124 5.39 4.81 -31.72
N PHE A 125 4.35 4.10 -31.25
CA PHE A 125 3.92 2.79 -31.76
C PHE A 125 5.09 1.80 -31.88
N ASN A 126 6.08 1.92 -30.97
CA ASN A 126 7.27 1.09 -30.96
C ASN A 126 7.03 -0.17 -30.10
N LEU A 127 6.51 -1.21 -30.75
CA LEU A 127 6.20 -2.49 -30.09
C LEU A 127 7.42 -3.16 -29.47
N HIS A 128 8.60 -2.94 -30.03
CA HIS A 128 9.84 -3.53 -29.50
C HIS A 128 10.23 -2.90 -28.16
N GLU A 129 10.23 -1.58 -28.08
CA GLU A 129 10.51 -0.84 -26.85
C GLU A 129 9.45 -1.12 -25.79
N MET A 130 8.17 -1.12 -26.15
CA MET A 130 7.07 -1.46 -25.27
C MET A 130 7.22 -2.89 -24.72
N GLY A 131 7.63 -3.85 -25.55
CA GLY A 131 7.87 -5.22 -25.12
C GLY A 131 9.00 -5.32 -24.10
N ILE A 132 10.14 -4.67 -24.35
CA ILE A 132 11.29 -4.67 -23.43
C ILE A 132 10.92 -4.05 -22.08
N LEU A 133 10.26 -2.87 -22.08
CA LEU A 133 9.84 -2.20 -20.86
C LEU A 133 8.83 -3.04 -20.07
N THR A 134 7.91 -3.72 -20.74
CA THR A 134 6.95 -4.63 -20.10
C THR A 134 7.66 -5.79 -19.42
N TYR A 135 8.64 -6.44 -20.06
CA TYR A 135 9.40 -7.52 -19.46
C TYR A 135 10.18 -7.05 -18.23
N ILE A 136 10.81 -5.87 -18.29
CA ILE A 136 11.52 -5.30 -17.13
C ILE A 136 10.57 -5.09 -15.96
N VAL A 137 9.37 -4.55 -16.21
CA VAL A 137 8.35 -4.35 -15.17
C VAL A 137 7.90 -5.68 -14.57
N VAL A 138 7.60 -6.68 -15.40
CA VAL A 138 7.15 -8.00 -14.93
C VAL A 138 8.22 -8.65 -14.06
N ILE A 139 9.49 -8.62 -14.49
CA ILE A 139 10.60 -9.17 -13.71
C ILE A 139 10.70 -8.45 -12.35
N ALA A 140 10.61 -7.13 -12.33
CA ALA A 140 10.68 -6.34 -11.10
C ALA A 140 9.51 -6.67 -10.14
N VAL A 141 8.29 -6.83 -10.66
CA VAL A 141 7.10 -7.21 -9.85
C VAL A 141 7.28 -8.61 -9.27
N VAL A 142 7.70 -9.59 -10.07
CA VAL A 142 7.94 -10.97 -9.60
C VAL A 142 9.02 -11.02 -8.53
N MET A 143 10.12 -10.28 -8.70
CA MET A 143 11.17 -10.19 -7.67
C MET A 143 10.65 -9.59 -6.37
N LEU A 144 9.84 -8.53 -6.44
CA LEU A 144 9.21 -7.89 -5.30
C LEU A 144 8.28 -8.85 -4.55
N GLU A 145 7.43 -9.57 -5.28
CA GLU A 145 6.49 -10.55 -4.72
C GLU A 145 7.24 -11.69 -4.01
N MET A 146 8.29 -12.23 -4.63
CA MET A 146 9.13 -13.27 -4.02
C MET A 146 9.80 -12.78 -2.72
N PHE A 147 10.28 -11.54 -2.72
CA PHE A 147 10.90 -10.94 -1.53
C PHE A 147 9.88 -10.72 -0.41
N SER A 148 8.73 -10.18 -0.74
CA SER A 148 7.63 -9.94 0.18
C SER A 148 7.11 -11.25 0.81
N THR A 149 6.93 -12.28 0.00
CA THR A 149 6.47 -13.60 0.47
C THR A 149 7.45 -14.19 1.48
N LYS A 150 8.77 -14.12 1.21
CA LYS A 150 9.79 -14.60 2.16
C LYS A 150 9.76 -13.86 3.50
N ILE A 151 9.46 -12.56 3.50
CA ILE A 151 9.35 -11.80 4.74
C ILE A 151 8.07 -12.19 5.50
N LYS A 152 6.93 -12.28 4.79
CA LYS A 152 5.66 -12.72 5.38
C LYS A 152 5.76 -14.10 6.04
N GLU A 153 6.51 -15.03 5.44
CA GLU A 153 6.77 -16.35 6.01
C GLU A 153 7.63 -16.33 7.28
N ARG A 154 8.58 -15.40 7.37
CA ARG A 154 9.45 -15.27 8.56
C ARG A 154 8.79 -14.59 9.75
N VAL A 155 7.72 -13.83 9.52
CA VAL A 155 7.01 -13.08 10.55
C VAL A 155 5.78 -13.85 11.05
N LYS A 156 5.43 -14.96 10.40
CA LYS A 156 4.43 -15.92 10.88
C LYS A 156 5.00 -16.76 12.03
#